data_1fc21c9358d942cf30f69835690561c3
#
_entry.id   1fc21c9358d942cf30f69835690561c3
#
_cell.length_a   1.000
_cell.length_b   1.000
_cell.length_c   1.000
_cell.angle_alpha   90.00
_cell.angle_beta   90.00
_cell.angle_gamma   90.00
#
_symmetry.space_group_name_H-M   'P 1'
#
loop_
_entity.id
_entity.type
_entity.pdbx_description
1 polymer ?
#
loop_
_entity_poly.entity_id
_entity_poly.type
_entity_poly.pdbx_seq_one_letter_code
_entity_poly.pdbx_strand_id
1 'polypeptide(L)'
;SNEYDFEGYVIYRSTDPQFLDQQTITDDFGTKFLFEPLKMVNGAPARFDLENEYYGLSSVVYSGRGTHYNLGENTGLVHSFIDSNNVINGQTYYYTVVSYDHGDVDLQIPPTECSKTITVNPETNELILDVNTRRVVPRSPSTGYVPGSINGFIEHPSGVSTATIHLEIVGPDEVENDNMFQLTFKESPTRYSLRDLTPIEEQITIRLDQFVGLLKENIVGESVLVIDENGNEYIQGNDYEILNDLGKIRGIPSGAMLNGQVYTITYTYSPFIDSEHVQSEQLNPIFDGINITVQDVVLALDQSSTGWSSSSRSNWIGDVIPFNGADQFMYPGDYEIRFFDEIADTSSSALHSSFGYSRMNFQVWDVTIGRELAQEEVTIIEEGDSDSLWTPGDRAIIMEGDPLRPKWEFTFFQPEFGDTIPPVNGDVFFIGTHRPFAASDTMIFSTIASDYNSNTAQNELKNISVVPNPYVVTNVLEQLDLQNHQDRGSRKIYFNHLPMQCTISIYTVSGDHVQTLNHDTEMNNGQEHWDLTTKDNFPLAFGVYIYHVNAPGVGEKIGRFAVIK
;
A
#
# COMPACT_ATOMS: atom_id res chain seq x y z
N SER A 1 36.67 6.97 7.71
CA SER A 1 35.27 6.56 7.61
C SER A 1 34.76 6.91 6.22
N ASN A 2 34.18 5.98 5.51
CA ASN A 2 33.49 6.25 4.28
C ASN A 2 32.23 7.06 4.63
N GLU A 3 32.01 8.19 3.96
CA GLU A 3 30.84 9.04 4.19
C GLU A 3 29.52 8.37 3.76
N TYR A 4 29.58 7.20 3.09
CA TYR A 4 28.43 6.50 2.48
C TYR A 4 28.57 4.98 2.63
N ASP A 5 28.48 4.48 3.87
CA ASP A 5 28.55 3.05 4.18
C ASP A 5 27.22 2.46 4.69
N PHE A 6 26.15 3.24 4.60
CA PHE A 6 24.80 2.78 4.91
C PHE A 6 24.41 1.60 4.04
N GLU A 7 23.89 0.52 4.66
CA GLU A 7 23.48 -0.69 3.96
C GLU A 7 21.99 -0.97 4.08
N GLY A 8 21.37 -0.68 5.22
CA GLY A 8 19.96 -0.99 5.36
C GLY A 8 19.36 -0.70 6.72
N TYR A 9 18.13 -1.18 6.90
CA TYR A 9 17.35 -1.08 8.14
C TYR A 9 17.00 -2.45 8.68
N VAL A 10 16.94 -2.55 10.02
CA VAL A 10 16.42 -3.72 10.75
C VAL A 10 15.35 -3.26 11.71
N ILE A 11 14.24 -4.00 11.77
CA ILE A 11 13.19 -3.78 12.75
C ILE A 11 13.31 -4.80 13.87
N TYR A 12 13.34 -4.31 15.10
CA TYR A 12 13.28 -5.14 16.31
C TYR A 12 11.97 -4.90 17.04
N ARG A 13 11.39 -5.96 17.57
CA ARG A 13 10.20 -5.92 18.45
C ARG A 13 10.50 -6.68 19.73
N SER A 14 10.23 -6.08 20.87
CA SER A 14 10.41 -6.67 22.19
C SER A 14 9.22 -6.40 23.09
N THR A 15 9.00 -7.26 24.09
CA THR A 15 8.10 -6.99 25.20
C THR A 15 8.84 -6.44 26.42
N ASP A 16 10.16 -6.48 26.39
CA ASP A 16 11.06 -5.91 27.38
C ASP A 16 11.67 -4.62 26.85
N PRO A 17 11.59 -3.49 27.60
CA PRO A 17 12.18 -2.22 27.17
C PRO A 17 13.70 -2.26 26.97
N GLN A 18 14.40 -3.24 27.54
CA GLN A 18 15.84 -3.44 27.33
C GLN A 18 16.14 -4.41 26.19
N PHE A 19 15.13 -4.95 25.49
CA PHE A 19 15.26 -5.93 24.42
C PHE A 19 15.99 -7.23 24.81
N LEU A 20 16.05 -7.56 26.10
CA LEU A 20 16.75 -8.76 26.58
C LEU A 20 16.10 -10.06 26.12
N ASP A 21 14.80 -10.04 25.90
CA ASP A 21 14.02 -11.16 25.35
C ASP A 21 14.36 -11.48 23.88
N GLN A 22 15.02 -10.55 23.17
CA GLN A 22 15.41 -10.69 21.79
C GLN A 22 16.90 -11.02 21.58
N GLN A 23 17.69 -11.10 22.63
CA GLN A 23 19.09 -11.52 22.53
C GLN A 23 19.19 -13.05 22.37
N THR A 24 19.31 -13.51 21.14
CA THR A 24 19.32 -14.95 20.84
C THR A 24 20.61 -15.41 20.14
N ILE A 25 21.35 -14.49 19.48
CA ILE A 25 22.57 -14.84 18.76
C ILE A 25 23.74 -14.88 19.74
N THR A 26 24.43 -16.02 19.75
CA THR A 26 25.55 -16.29 20.68
C THR A 26 26.89 -16.21 19.98
N ASP A 27 27.91 -15.82 20.74
CA ASP A 27 29.30 -15.96 20.34
C ASP A 27 29.81 -17.41 20.52
N ASP A 28 31.06 -17.66 20.16
CA ASP A 28 31.71 -18.98 20.32
C ASP A 28 31.76 -19.49 21.77
N PHE A 29 31.56 -18.60 22.75
CA PHE A 29 31.54 -18.93 24.17
C PHE A 29 30.13 -19.17 24.69
N GLY A 30 29.09 -19.03 23.84
CA GLY A 30 27.69 -19.19 24.20
C GLY A 30 27.08 -17.97 24.87
N THR A 31 27.76 -16.81 24.86
CA THR A 31 27.22 -15.56 25.38
C THR A 31 26.27 -14.95 24.35
N LYS A 32 25.02 -14.70 24.74
CA LYS A 32 24.05 -14.02 23.91
C LYS A 32 24.39 -12.52 23.81
N PHE A 33 24.55 -12.00 22.62
CA PHE A 33 24.97 -10.60 22.44
C PHE A 33 24.34 -9.86 21.25
N LEU A 34 23.88 -10.57 20.23
CA LEU A 34 23.13 -9.98 19.11
C LEU A 34 21.65 -10.23 19.25
N PHE A 35 20.88 -9.29 18.73
CA PHE A 35 19.42 -9.35 18.72
C PHE A 35 18.93 -10.06 17.48
N GLU A 36 17.85 -10.82 17.61
CA GLU A 36 17.16 -11.40 16.48
C GLU A 36 16.14 -10.38 15.94
N PRO A 37 16.17 -10.06 14.64
CA PRO A 37 15.19 -9.17 14.03
C PRO A 37 13.77 -9.70 14.19
N LEU A 38 12.78 -8.81 14.15
CA LEU A 38 11.37 -9.19 14.06
C LEU A 38 11.19 -10.17 12.89
N LYS A 39 10.45 -11.25 13.11
CA LYS A 39 10.10 -12.22 12.06
C LYS A 39 8.78 -11.84 11.42
N MET A 40 8.79 -11.70 10.12
CA MET A 40 7.59 -11.53 9.31
C MET A 40 6.73 -12.80 9.30
N VAL A 41 5.51 -12.73 8.79
CA VAL A 41 4.58 -13.88 8.72
C VAL A 41 5.17 -15.07 7.92
N ASN A 42 5.95 -14.81 6.88
CA ASN A 42 6.66 -15.82 6.09
C ASN A 42 7.89 -16.40 6.81
N GLY A 43 8.22 -15.92 8.01
CA GLY A 43 9.37 -16.34 8.81
C GLY A 43 10.68 -15.63 8.49
N ALA A 44 10.75 -14.81 7.46
CA ALA A 44 11.92 -14.02 7.13
C ALA A 44 12.14 -12.91 8.18
N PRO A 45 13.40 -12.46 8.40
CA PRO A 45 13.67 -11.33 9.27
C PRO A 45 13.19 -10.02 8.63
N ALA A 46 12.66 -9.10 9.43
CA ALA A 46 12.35 -7.74 8.99
C ALA A 46 13.65 -6.93 8.88
N ARG A 47 14.38 -7.20 7.82
CA ARG A 47 15.62 -6.53 7.42
C ARG A 47 15.49 -6.15 5.96
N PHE A 48 15.85 -4.92 5.63
CA PHE A 48 15.69 -4.31 4.31
C PHE A 48 17.00 -3.63 3.94
N ASP A 49 17.67 -4.18 2.95
CA ASP A 49 19.02 -3.83 2.52
C ASP A 49 19.05 -3.29 1.09
N LEU A 50 20.09 -2.53 0.75
CA LEU A 50 20.31 -2.04 -0.60
C LEU A 50 20.56 -3.21 -1.56
N GLU A 51 20.13 -3.08 -2.80
CA GLU A 51 20.47 -4.00 -3.87
C GLU A 51 21.88 -3.67 -4.41
N ASN A 52 22.91 -4.32 -3.86
CA ASN A 52 24.31 -4.07 -4.21
C ASN A 52 25.19 -5.32 -4.01
N GLU A 53 26.51 -5.14 -3.99
CA GLU A 53 27.46 -6.23 -3.75
C GLU A 53 27.61 -6.67 -2.29
N TYR A 54 27.03 -5.91 -1.33
CA TYR A 54 27.12 -6.18 0.11
C TYR A 54 25.90 -6.93 0.60
N TYR A 55 25.90 -8.25 0.53
CA TYR A 55 24.80 -9.11 0.97
C TYR A 55 25.28 -10.37 1.69
N GLY A 56 24.39 -11.06 2.38
CA GLY A 56 24.70 -12.28 3.14
C GLY A 56 25.53 -12.00 4.39
N LEU A 57 26.38 -12.95 4.77
CA LEU A 57 27.25 -12.80 5.94
C LEU A 57 28.47 -11.96 5.61
N SER A 58 28.68 -10.89 6.38
CA SER A 58 29.91 -10.06 6.29
C SER A 58 31.15 -10.95 6.41
N SER A 59 32.18 -10.68 5.60
CA SER A 59 33.47 -11.38 5.68
C SER A 59 34.30 -10.99 6.91
N VAL A 60 33.96 -9.88 7.56
CA VAL A 60 34.65 -9.40 8.77
C VAL A 60 34.00 -10.02 10.00
N VAL A 61 34.84 -10.62 10.86
CA VAL A 61 34.37 -11.23 12.12
C VAL A 61 33.93 -10.14 13.10
N TYR A 62 32.73 -10.28 13.66
CA TYR A 62 32.17 -9.33 14.60
C TYR A 62 32.90 -9.40 15.96
N SER A 63 33.65 -8.36 16.29
CA SER A 63 34.35 -8.19 17.58
C SER A 63 35.19 -9.39 18.04
N GLY A 64 35.76 -10.16 17.12
CA GLY A 64 36.59 -11.33 17.42
C GLY A 64 35.85 -12.50 18.09
N ARG A 65 34.51 -12.51 18.03
CA ARG A 65 33.65 -13.50 18.67
C ARG A 65 33.26 -14.68 17.76
N GLY A 66 33.86 -14.77 16.58
CA GLY A 66 33.62 -15.88 15.64
C GLY A 66 32.28 -15.81 14.90
N THR A 67 31.50 -14.77 15.11
CA THR A 67 30.23 -14.54 14.43
C THR A 67 30.33 -13.46 13.38
N HIS A 68 29.54 -13.58 12.34
CA HIS A 68 29.49 -12.62 11.23
C HIS A 68 28.15 -11.91 11.22
N TYR A 69 28.18 -10.62 10.96
CA TYR A 69 26.94 -9.86 10.78
C TYR A 69 26.27 -10.25 9.47
N ASN A 70 24.96 -10.40 9.48
CA ASN A 70 24.18 -10.65 8.26
C ASN A 70 23.77 -9.31 7.66
N LEU A 71 24.26 -8.98 6.46
CA LEU A 71 23.99 -7.73 5.77
C LEU A 71 22.62 -7.70 5.08
N GLY A 72 22.03 -8.86 4.79
CA GLY A 72 20.74 -8.97 4.10
C GLY A 72 20.80 -9.86 2.87
N GLU A 73 19.76 -9.81 2.04
CA GLU A 73 19.59 -10.69 0.87
C GLU A 73 19.27 -9.87 -0.41
N ASN A 74 19.70 -8.59 -0.47
CA ASN A 74 19.35 -7.65 -1.54
C ASN A 74 17.83 -7.47 -1.70
N THR A 75 17.16 -7.18 -0.58
CA THR A 75 15.69 -7.10 -0.53
C THR A 75 15.13 -5.80 -1.09
N GLY A 76 15.97 -4.79 -1.28
CA GLY A 76 15.56 -3.41 -1.49
C GLY A 76 15.14 -2.70 -0.19
N LEU A 77 15.20 -1.37 -0.18
CA LEU A 77 14.76 -0.56 0.96
C LEU A 77 13.24 -0.46 0.98
N VAL A 78 12.66 -0.68 2.16
CA VAL A 78 11.22 -0.54 2.40
C VAL A 78 10.98 0.61 3.37
N HIS A 79 10.07 1.53 3.04
CA HIS A 79 9.78 2.72 3.85
C HIS A 79 8.57 2.57 4.77
N SER A 80 7.83 1.46 4.65
CA SER A 80 6.71 1.12 5.52
C SER A 80 6.67 -0.39 5.79
N PHE A 81 6.27 -0.77 7.00
CA PHE A 81 6.17 -2.16 7.41
C PHE A 81 4.98 -2.37 8.34
N ILE A 82 4.17 -3.40 8.05
CA ILE A 82 3.02 -3.79 8.87
C ILE A 82 3.36 -5.07 9.63
N ASP A 83 3.42 -4.96 10.97
CA ASP A 83 3.58 -6.14 11.81
C ASP A 83 2.24 -6.82 12.08
N SER A 84 1.99 -7.91 11.38
CA SER A 84 0.81 -8.77 11.57
C SER A 84 1.14 -10.12 12.21
N ASN A 85 2.40 -10.35 12.62
CA ASN A 85 2.83 -11.63 13.14
C ASN A 85 2.71 -11.71 14.68
N ASN A 86 1.73 -12.45 15.17
CA ASN A 86 1.54 -12.72 16.60
C ASN A 86 1.45 -11.46 17.48
N VAL A 87 0.78 -10.42 17.00
CA VAL A 87 0.48 -9.22 17.80
C VAL A 87 -0.72 -9.50 18.69
N ILE A 88 -0.59 -9.22 19.99
CA ILE A 88 -1.62 -9.50 21.00
C ILE A 88 -2.16 -8.18 21.55
N ASN A 89 -3.48 -7.98 21.49
CA ASN A 89 -4.13 -6.81 22.07
C ASN A 89 -3.89 -6.74 23.59
N GLY A 90 -3.52 -5.54 24.07
CA GLY A 90 -3.19 -5.27 25.45
C GLY A 90 -1.74 -5.55 25.85
N GLN A 91 -0.97 -6.24 24.99
CA GLN A 91 0.45 -6.43 25.21
C GLN A 91 1.21 -5.16 24.87
N THR A 92 2.09 -4.72 25.77
CA THR A 92 3.03 -3.65 25.44
C THR A 92 4.18 -4.21 24.61
N TYR A 93 4.42 -3.56 23.49
CA TYR A 93 5.57 -3.81 22.61
C TYR A 93 6.44 -2.57 22.52
N TYR A 94 7.71 -2.80 22.34
CA TYR A 94 8.71 -1.80 22.01
C TYR A 94 9.25 -2.14 20.62
N TYR A 95 9.05 -1.21 19.68
CA TYR A 95 9.58 -1.32 18.33
C TYR A 95 10.73 -0.36 18.17
N THR A 96 11.80 -0.82 17.55
CA THR A 96 12.89 0.05 17.13
C THR A 96 13.29 -0.26 15.69
N VAL A 97 13.57 0.79 14.92
CA VAL A 97 14.16 0.70 13.59
C VAL A 97 15.59 1.16 13.71
N VAL A 98 16.53 0.30 13.37
CA VAL A 98 17.94 0.64 13.36
C VAL A 98 18.47 0.65 11.94
N SER A 99 19.28 1.64 11.61
CA SER A 99 20.13 1.62 10.41
C SER A 99 21.40 0.86 10.70
N TYR A 100 21.97 0.22 9.68
CA TYR A 100 23.27 -0.44 9.77
C TYR A 100 24.12 -0.15 8.54
N ASP A 101 25.41 -0.28 8.69
CA ASP A 101 26.44 -0.12 7.66
C ASP A 101 26.98 -1.48 7.20
N HIS A 102 27.66 -1.52 6.05
CA HIS A 102 28.32 -2.73 5.56
C HIS A 102 29.72 -2.96 6.17
N GLY A 103 30.24 -2.02 6.95
CA GLY A 103 31.60 -2.06 7.46
C GLY A 103 32.66 -1.83 6.37
N ASP A 104 33.89 -2.21 6.67
CA ASP A 104 35.02 -2.08 5.74
C ASP A 104 35.90 -3.34 5.80
N VAL A 105 35.91 -4.09 4.71
CA VAL A 105 36.66 -5.35 4.62
C VAL A 105 38.18 -5.12 4.59
N ASP A 106 38.63 -4.06 3.94
CA ASP A 106 40.06 -3.75 3.81
C ASP A 106 40.66 -3.29 5.12
N LEU A 107 39.89 -2.51 5.89
CA LEU A 107 40.26 -2.04 7.21
C LEU A 107 39.89 -3.01 8.35
N GLN A 108 39.24 -4.13 8.04
CA GLN A 108 38.74 -5.10 9.03
C GLN A 108 37.78 -4.47 10.06
N ILE A 109 36.95 -3.53 9.61
CA ILE A 109 35.90 -2.91 10.42
C ILE A 109 34.59 -3.69 10.21
N PRO A 110 34.03 -4.30 11.28
CA PRO A 110 32.77 -5.03 11.15
C PRO A 110 31.59 -4.07 10.96
N PRO A 111 30.48 -4.52 10.33
CA PRO A 111 29.24 -3.79 10.27
C PRO A 111 28.74 -3.35 11.65
N THR A 112 28.12 -2.18 11.74
CA THR A 112 27.57 -1.64 12.99
C THR A 112 26.12 -1.19 12.81
N GLU A 113 25.37 -1.22 13.92
CA GLU A 113 24.00 -0.70 13.99
C GLU A 113 23.97 0.63 14.74
N CYS A 114 23.05 1.53 14.37
CA CYS A 114 22.79 2.72 15.18
C CYS A 114 22.22 2.29 16.56
N SER A 115 22.33 3.20 17.54
CA SER A 115 21.90 2.92 18.92
C SER A 115 20.39 2.65 19.01
N LYS A 116 20.02 1.76 19.92
CA LYS A 116 18.64 1.51 20.37
C LYS A 116 18.65 1.56 21.91
N THR A 117 18.51 2.75 22.44
CA THR A 117 18.64 2.96 23.88
C THR A 117 17.30 3.37 24.50
N ILE A 118 16.82 2.60 25.45
CA ILE A 118 15.73 3.01 26.34
C ILE A 118 16.33 3.25 27.71
N THR A 119 16.20 4.46 28.22
CA THR A 119 16.65 4.83 29.56
C THR A 119 15.48 4.93 30.51
N VAL A 120 15.68 4.49 31.74
CA VAL A 120 14.70 4.68 32.81
C VAL A 120 15.12 5.91 33.61
N ASN A 121 14.24 6.89 33.73
CA ASN A 121 14.45 8.01 34.64
C ASN A 121 14.41 7.46 36.09
N PRO A 122 15.51 7.57 36.86
CA PRO A 122 15.58 6.96 38.19
C PRO A 122 14.69 7.65 39.23
N GLU A 123 14.20 8.86 38.95
CA GLU A 123 13.36 9.62 39.89
C GLU A 123 11.85 9.39 39.60
N THR A 124 11.46 9.32 38.33
CA THR A 124 10.04 9.21 37.93
C THR A 124 9.66 7.81 37.49
N ASN A 125 10.62 6.92 37.28
CA ASN A 125 10.44 5.58 36.69
C ASN A 125 9.86 5.62 35.26
N GLU A 126 9.91 6.77 34.60
CA GLU A 126 9.46 6.93 33.23
C GLU A 126 10.51 6.43 32.25
N LEU A 127 10.02 5.79 31.17
CA LEU A 127 10.88 5.34 30.08
C LEU A 127 11.14 6.51 29.12
N ILE A 128 12.41 6.81 28.92
CA ILE A 128 12.89 7.75 27.89
C ILE A 128 13.27 6.91 26.67
N LEU A 129 12.48 7.03 25.62
CA LEU A 129 12.68 6.32 24.35
C LEU A 129 13.61 7.12 23.44
N ASP A 130 14.47 6.42 22.72
CA ASP A 130 15.27 6.99 21.65
C ASP A 130 14.39 7.41 20.46
N VAL A 131 14.91 8.25 19.57
CA VAL A 131 14.16 8.80 18.42
C VAL A 131 13.65 7.72 17.47
N ASN A 132 14.38 6.61 17.36
CA ASN A 132 14.06 5.46 16.52
C ASN A 132 13.24 4.37 17.24
N THR A 133 12.78 4.61 18.47
CA THR A 133 12.06 3.64 19.28
C THR A 133 10.65 4.14 19.64
N ARG A 134 9.66 3.26 19.59
CA ARG A 134 8.27 3.56 20.00
C ARG A 134 7.71 2.45 20.88
N ARG A 135 6.94 2.87 21.89
CA ARG A 135 6.12 1.98 22.73
C ARG A 135 4.72 1.92 22.15
N VAL A 136 4.24 0.72 21.87
CA VAL A 136 2.93 0.46 21.27
C VAL A 136 2.15 -0.54 22.12
N VAL A 137 0.87 -0.28 22.31
CA VAL A 137 -0.08 -1.23 22.91
C VAL A 137 -1.24 -1.42 21.95
N PRO A 138 -1.27 -2.52 21.20
CA PRO A 138 -2.37 -2.84 20.31
C PRO A 138 -3.69 -2.93 21.08
N ARG A 139 -4.79 -2.47 20.48
CA ARG A 139 -6.11 -2.42 21.10
C ARG A 139 -7.16 -3.04 20.18
N SER A 140 -8.26 -3.53 20.75
CA SER A 140 -9.43 -3.86 19.97
C SER A 140 -10.26 -2.60 19.69
N PRO A 141 -10.88 -2.46 18.53
CA PRO A 141 -11.84 -1.39 18.29
C PRO A 141 -13.09 -1.58 19.14
N SER A 142 -13.88 -0.53 19.30
CA SER A 142 -15.18 -0.56 19.95
C SER A 142 -16.19 -1.40 19.16
N THR A 143 -17.19 -1.95 19.85
CA THR A 143 -18.33 -2.58 19.15
C THR A 143 -19.01 -1.55 18.25
N GLY A 144 -19.36 -1.96 17.04
CA GLY A 144 -19.98 -1.09 16.04
C GLY A 144 -19.00 -0.25 15.23
N TYR A 145 -17.71 -0.39 15.45
CA TYR A 145 -16.69 0.23 14.60
C TYR A 145 -16.73 -0.33 13.19
N VAL A 146 -16.82 0.56 12.22
CA VAL A 146 -16.70 0.25 10.80
C VAL A 146 -15.42 0.90 10.31
N PRO A 147 -14.42 0.13 9.88
CA PRO A 147 -13.14 0.69 9.43
C PRO A 147 -13.32 1.55 8.18
N GLY A 148 -12.45 2.55 8.04
CA GLY A 148 -12.34 3.31 6.80
C GLY A 148 -12.04 2.41 5.61
N SER A 149 -12.52 2.77 4.43
CA SER A 149 -12.46 1.94 3.23
C SER A 149 -12.35 2.76 1.95
N ILE A 150 -12.03 2.10 0.86
CA ILE A 150 -12.15 2.66 -0.49
C ILE A 150 -13.63 2.64 -0.90
N ASN A 151 -14.11 3.73 -1.47
CA ASN A 151 -15.48 3.87 -1.94
C ASN A 151 -15.66 3.21 -3.31
N GLY A 152 -16.26 2.02 -3.32
CA GLY A 152 -16.54 1.29 -4.55
C GLY A 152 -15.30 0.67 -5.20
N PHE A 153 -14.98 1.09 -6.42
CA PHE A 153 -13.87 0.57 -7.21
C PHE A 153 -13.01 1.71 -7.78
N ILE A 154 -11.80 1.38 -8.22
CA ILE A 154 -10.92 2.34 -8.89
C ILE A 154 -11.48 2.59 -10.29
N GLU A 155 -11.80 3.83 -10.60
CA GLU A 155 -12.26 4.24 -11.91
C GLU A 155 -11.08 4.49 -12.84
N HIS A 156 -11.22 4.14 -14.13
CA HIS A 156 -10.25 4.39 -15.19
C HIS A 156 -10.91 5.29 -16.26
N PRO A 157 -11.04 6.60 -15.98
CA PRO A 157 -11.80 7.51 -16.85
C PRO A 157 -11.13 7.80 -18.19
N SER A 158 -9.82 7.61 -18.29
CA SER A 158 -9.08 7.81 -19.54
C SER A 158 -7.92 6.84 -19.66
N GLY A 159 -7.53 6.55 -20.91
CA GLY A 159 -6.47 5.61 -21.26
C GLY A 159 -6.99 4.23 -21.61
N VAL A 160 -6.07 3.32 -21.89
CA VAL A 160 -6.37 1.97 -22.41
C VAL A 160 -5.57 0.87 -21.72
N SER A 161 -4.83 1.20 -20.67
CA SER A 161 -4.01 0.25 -19.92
C SER A 161 -4.83 -0.92 -19.37
N THR A 162 -4.23 -2.11 -19.36
CA THR A 162 -4.72 -3.31 -18.67
C THR A 162 -3.95 -3.60 -17.38
N ALA A 163 -2.99 -2.75 -17.05
CA ALA A 163 -2.25 -2.80 -15.80
C ALA A 163 -3.16 -2.54 -14.59
N THR A 164 -2.74 -2.92 -13.41
CA THR A 164 -3.59 -2.90 -12.22
C THR A 164 -3.00 -2.06 -11.10
N ILE A 165 -3.87 -1.53 -10.27
CA ILE A 165 -3.54 -0.83 -9.03
C ILE A 165 -4.18 -1.58 -7.87
N HIS A 166 -3.43 -1.81 -6.81
CA HIS A 166 -3.93 -2.37 -5.57
C HIS A 166 -3.82 -1.32 -4.46
N LEU A 167 -4.92 -1.11 -3.73
CA LEU A 167 -5.02 -0.21 -2.59
C LEU A 167 -5.25 -1.03 -1.32
N GLU A 168 -4.46 -0.78 -0.29
CA GLU A 168 -4.58 -1.42 1.01
C GLU A 168 -4.78 -0.35 2.09
N ILE A 169 -5.81 -0.49 2.91
CA ILE A 169 -6.02 0.37 4.06
C ILE A 169 -5.22 -0.19 5.23
N VAL A 170 -4.17 0.51 5.63
CA VAL A 170 -3.28 0.14 6.74
C VAL A 170 -3.56 0.93 8.01
N GLY A 171 -4.10 2.14 7.87
CA GLY A 171 -4.52 3.03 8.96
C GLY A 171 -5.99 3.46 8.78
N PRO A 172 -6.98 2.58 9.08
CA PRO A 172 -8.38 2.89 8.78
C PRO A 172 -8.93 4.11 9.52
N ASP A 173 -8.32 4.51 10.63
CA ASP A 173 -8.70 5.73 11.38
C ASP A 173 -8.11 7.02 10.78
N GLU A 174 -7.14 6.89 9.90
CA GLU A 174 -6.49 8.02 9.21
C GLU A 174 -7.19 8.35 7.89
N VAL A 175 -8.08 7.47 7.42
CA VAL A 175 -8.84 7.65 6.18
C VAL A 175 -9.92 8.70 6.40
N GLU A 176 -9.88 9.77 5.61
CA GLU A 176 -10.90 10.81 5.62
C GLU A 176 -12.07 10.46 4.69
N ASN A 177 -13.22 11.09 4.92
CA ASN A 177 -14.42 10.84 4.14
C ASN A 177 -14.44 11.69 2.86
N ASP A 178 -14.86 11.08 1.75
CA ASP A 178 -15.01 11.73 0.45
C ASP A 178 -13.71 12.33 -0.14
N ASN A 179 -12.54 11.95 0.39
CA ASN A 179 -11.29 12.33 -0.26
C ASN A 179 -11.18 11.66 -1.63
N MET A 180 -10.81 12.43 -2.63
CA MET A 180 -10.70 11.99 -4.01
C MET A 180 -9.26 12.06 -4.49
N PHE A 181 -8.73 10.92 -4.93
CA PHE A 181 -7.37 10.77 -5.39
C PHE A 181 -7.31 10.46 -6.87
N GLN A 182 -6.31 11.04 -7.54
CA GLN A 182 -6.03 10.83 -8.96
C GLN A 182 -4.60 10.36 -9.16
N LEU A 183 -4.43 9.25 -9.88
CA LEU A 183 -3.13 8.82 -10.40
C LEU A 183 -3.01 9.23 -11.86
N THR A 184 -1.82 9.71 -12.19
CA THR A 184 -1.38 10.01 -13.56
C THR A 184 -0.06 9.32 -13.82
N PHE A 185 0.21 8.96 -15.07
CA PHE A 185 1.34 8.12 -15.47
C PHE A 185 2.24 8.85 -16.47
N LYS A 186 3.51 8.42 -16.53
CA LYS A 186 4.49 8.79 -17.55
C LYS A 186 5.11 7.53 -18.10
N GLU A 187 5.47 7.58 -19.38
CA GLU A 187 6.07 6.45 -20.11
C GLU A 187 7.60 6.47 -20.08
N SER A 188 8.19 5.31 -20.25
CA SER A 188 9.60 5.04 -20.62
C SER A 188 10.69 5.70 -19.76
N PRO A 189 10.93 5.33 -18.53
CA PRO A 189 10.28 4.26 -17.79
C PRO A 189 8.94 4.69 -17.19
N THR A 190 8.07 3.74 -16.91
CA THR A 190 6.77 4.02 -16.28
C THR A 190 6.99 4.64 -14.91
N ARG A 191 6.41 5.81 -14.72
CA ARG A 191 6.38 6.55 -13.45
C ARG A 191 4.96 7.01 -13.20
N TYR A 192 4.63 7.24 -11.95
CA TYR A 192 3.30 7.73 -11.61
C TYR A 192 3.33 8.73 -10.46
N SER A 193 2.33 9.60 -10.47
CA SER A 193 2.12 10.60 -9.43
C SER A 193 0.72 10.45 -8.87
N LEU A 194 0.58 10.62 -7.56
CA LEU A 194 -0.71 10.66 -6.87
C LEU A 194 -1.01 12.09 -6.46
N ARG A 195 -2.20 12.56 -6.77
CA ARG A 195 -2.72 13.85 -6.34
C ARG A 195 -3.98 13.65 -5.52
N ASP A 196 -4.06 14.27 -4.36
CA ASP A 196 -5.32 14.48 -3.65
C ASP A 196 -6.04 15.67 -4.30
N LEU A 197 -7.22 15.41 -4.82
CA LEU A 197 -8.06 16.43 -5.47
C LEU A 197 -8.93 17.18 -4.46
N THR A 198 -9.00 16.71 -3.22
CA THR A 198 -9.81 17.31 -2.15
C THR A 198 -9.07 18.52 -1.60
N PRO A 199 -9.66 19.72 -1.65
CA PRO A 199 -9.00 20.90 -1.15
C PRO A 199 -8.84 20.85 0.37
N ILE A 200 -7.65 21.11 0.86
CA ILE A 200 -7.34 21.31 2.27
C ILE A 200 -7.47 22.80 2.57
N GLU A 201 -8.17 23.11 3.64
CA GLU A 201 -8.30 24.48 4.16
C GLU A 201 -7.65 24.55 5.54
N GLU A 202 -6.70 25.46 5.71
CA GLU A 202 -6.07 25.71 7.00
C GLU A 202 -5.88 27.21 7.29
N GLN A 203 -5.80 27.56 8.57
CA GLN A 203 -5.48 28.90 9.01
C GLN A 203 -4.02 29.01 9.37
N ILE A 204 -3.33 29.98 8.78
CA ILE A 204 -1.91 30.17 8.98
C ILE A 204 -1.59 31.61 9.37
N THR A 205 -0.68 31.77 10.35
CA THR A 205 -0.17 33.09 10.74
C THR A 205 1.02 33.44 9.87
N ILE A 206 0.83 34.36 8.93
CA ILE A 206 1.86 34.75 7.97
C ILE A 206 3.00 35.52 8.66
N ARG A 207 4.23 35.23 8.24
CA ARG A 207 5.45 35.99 8.55
C ARG A 207 6.04 36.55 7.27
N LEU A 208 6.65 37.74 7.36
CA LEU A 208 7.30 38.39 6.22
C LEU A 208 8.80 38.10 6.17
N ASP A 209 9.38 37.66 7.26
CA ASP A 209 10.82 37.43 7.45
C ASP A 209 11.20 35.95 7.42
N GLN A 210 10.25 35.04 7.54
CA GLN A 210 10.49 33.61 7.57
C GLN A 210 9.34 32.80 6.96
N PHE A 211 9.66 31.63 6.41
CA PHE A 211 8.66 30.68 5.95
C PHE A 211 7.96 29.98 7.12
N VAL A 212 6.67 29.77 6.99
CA VAL A 212 5.81 29.03 7.91
C VAL A 212 5.37 27.74 7.21
N GLY A 213 5.39 26.61 7.92
CA GLY A 213 4.98 25.30 7.39
C GLY A 213 3.47 25.18 7.25
N LEU A 214 3.04 24.57 6.16
CA LEU A 214 1.68 24.08 5.92
C LEU A 214 1.55 22.65 6.44
N LEU A 215 0.32 22.12 6.51
CA LEU A 215 0.06 20.76 6.97
C LEU A 215 0.62 19.68 6.02
N LYS A 216 0.67 19.98 4.72
CA LYS A 216 1.17 19.04 3.71
C LYS A 216 2.33 19.64 2.91
N GLU A 217 3.12 18.77 2.31
CA GLU A 217 4.19 19.09 1.34
C GLU A 217 3.71 18.78 -0.09
N ASN A 218 4.53 19.07 -1.10
CA ASN A 218 4.19 18.86 -2.51
C ASN A 218 2.87 19.54 -2.93
N ILE A 219 2.73 20.80 -2.56
CA ILE A 219 1.55 21.61 -2.87
C ILE A 219 1.39 21.79 -4.38
N VAL A 220 0.18 21.65 -4.88
CA VAL A 220 -0.14 21.94 -6.28
C VAL A 220 -0.32 23.46 -6.43
N GLY A 221 0.70 24.17 -6.92
CA GLY A 221 0.79 25.62 -6.90
C GLY A 221 -0.42 26.35 -7.52
N GLU A 222 -0.96 25.83 -8.60
CA GLU A 222 -2.17 26.37 -9.28
C GLU A 222 -3.46 26.21 -8.49
N SER A 223 -3.48 25.36 -7.47
CA SER A 223 -4.64 25.15 -6.59
C SER A 223 -4.65 26.09 -5.38
N VAL A 224 -3.58 26.85 -5.15
CA VAL A 224 -3.41 27.67 -3.95
C VAL A 224 -4.30 28.91 -4.02
N LEU A 225 -5.14 29.07 -3.02
CA LEU A 225 -5.94 30.27 -2.76
C LEU A 225 -5.67 30.77 -1.35
N VAL A 226 -5.31 32.05 -1.21
CA VAL A 226 -5.06 32.70 0.09
C VAL A 226 -6.01 33.86 0.25
N ILE A 227 -6.78 33.85 1.37
CA ILE A 227 -7.75 34.92 1.68
C ILE A 227 -7.59 35.41 3.11
N ASP A 228 -8.01 36.65 3.36
CA ASP A 228 -8.17 37.19 4.72
C ASP A 228 -9.57 36.94 5.30
N GLU A 229 -9.81 37.40 6.53
CA GLU A 229 -11.10 37.28 7.22
C GLU A 229 -12.27 38.00 6.51
N ASN A 230 -11.98 38.93 5.59
CA ASN A 230 -12.96 39.68 4.80
C ASN A 230 -13.19 39.06 3.42
N GLY A 231 -12.46 37.97 3.06
CA GLY A 231 -12.53 37.30 1.76
C GLY A 231 -11.71 37.99 0.66
N ASN A 232 -10.79 38.89 1.02
CA ASN A 232 -9.88 39.49 0.03
C ASN A 232 -8.82 38.45 -0.36
N GLU A 233 -8.62 38.24 -1.68
CA GLU A 233 -7.64 37.31 -2.24
C GLU A 233 -6.27 37.96 -2.33
N TYR A 234 -5.20 37.14 -2.11
CA TYR A 234 -3.80 37.51 -2.19
C TYR A 234 -3.10 36.73 -3.32
N ILE A 235 -2.17 37.39 -4.01
CA ILE A 235 -1.58 36.88 -5.25
C ILE A 235 -0.16 36.38 -5.01
N GLN A 236 0.10 35.13 -5.41
CA GLN A 236 1.46 34.54 -5.39
C GLN A 236 2.42 35.36 -6.25
N GLY A 237 3.64 35.58 -5.72
CA GLY A 237 4.67 36.39 -6.37
C GLY A 237 4.53 37.91 -6.13
N ASN A 238 3.35 38.39 -5.72
CA ASN A 238 3.13 39.79 -5.33
C ASN A 238 3.03 39.95 -3.82
N ASP A 239 2.14 39.15 -3.21
CA ASP A 239 1.78 39.26 -1.80
C ASP A 239 2.43 38.19 -0.94
N TYR A 240 2.62 37.00 -1.51
CA TYR A 240 3.27 35.86 -0.86
C TYR A 240 4.11 35.05 -1.83
N GLU A 241 5.04 34.28 -1.28
CA GLU A 241 5.76 33.20 -1.96
C GLU A 241 5.55 31.89 -1.23
N ILE A 242 5.52 30.79 -1.99
CA ILE A 242 5.33 29.44 -1.49
C ILE A 242 6.42 28.52 -2.05
N LEU A 243 6.99 27.70 -1.20
CA LEU A 243 7.88 26.59 -1.55
C LEU A 243 7.03 25.32 -1.60
N ASN A 244 6.52 25.01 -2.79
CA ASN A 244 5.55 23.94 -3.00
C ASN A 244 6.03 22.59 -2.48
N ASP A 245 7.25 22.19 -2.84
CA ASP A 245 7.85 20.90 -2.47
C ASP A 245 8.00 20.73 -0.96
N LEU A 246 8.18 21.83 -0.24
CA LEU A 246 8.39 21.85 1.21
C LEU A 246 7.13 22.21 2.00
N GLY A 247 6.03 22.52 1.33
CA GLY A 247 4.81 22.99 1.97
C GLY A 247 5.05 24.20 2.88
N LYS A 248 5.75 25.25 2.38
CA LYS A 248 6.08 26.42 3.19
C LYS A 248 5.68 27.71 2.49
N ILE A 249 5.10 28.64 3.24
CA ILE A 249 4.64 29.94 2.74
C ILE A 249 5.19 31.08 3.57
N ARG A 250 5.44 32.24 2.96
CA ARG A 250 5.71 33.52 3.66
C ARG A 250 5.09 34.69 2.90
N GLY A 251 4.79 35.77 3.60
CA GLY A 251 4.41 37.02 2.96
C GLY A 251 5.61 37.75 2.36
N ILE A 252 5.38 38.50 1.29
CA ILE A 252 6.38 39.36 0.66
C ILE A 252 6.32 40.74 1.36
N PRO A 253 7.46 41.29 1.83
CA PRO A 253 7.47 42.59 2.55
C PRO A 253 6.92 43.77 1.78
N SER A 254 6.94 43.74 0.45
CA SER A 254 6.39 44.77 -0.45
C SER A 254 4.92 44.48 -0.86
N GLY A 255 4.38 43.33 -0.48
CA GLY A 255 3.01 42.93 -0.79
C GLY A 255 1.99 43.48 0.21
N ALA A 256 0.73 43.09 0.03
CA ALA A 256 -0.38 43.56 0.85
C ALA A 256 -0.58 42.79 2.16
N MET A 257 0.08 41.66 2.38
CA MET A 257 -0.05 40.86 3.58
C MET A 257 0.61 41.50 4.79
N LEU A 258 0.02 41.32 5.97
CA LEU A 258 0.52 41.91 7.23
C LEU A 258 1.23 40.84 8.07
N ASN A 259 2.36 41.23 8.63
CA ASN A 259 3.16 40.37 9.51
C ASN A 259 2.39 39.98 10.78
N GLY A 260 2.29 38.70 11.07
CA GLY A 260 1.61 38.18 12.26
C GLY A 260 0.10 38.12 12.16
N GLN A 261 -0.49 38.42 11.02
CA GLN A 261 -1.94 38.23 10.76
C GLN A 261 -2.23 36.80 10.29
N VAL A 262 -3.44 36.35 10.62
CA VAL A 262 -3.94 35.03 10.21
C VAL A 262 -4.65 35.14 8.86
N TYR A 263 -4.38 34.20 7.99
CA TYR A 263 -5.00 34.02 6.65
C TYR A 263 -5.50 32.60 6.52
N THR A 264 -6.55 32.43 5.73
CA THR A 264 -7.01 31.12 5.31
C THR A 264 -6.33 30.75 3.99
N ILE A 265 -5.70 29.60 3.94
CA ILE A 265 -5.12 29.04 2.73
C ILE A 265 -5.85 27.75 2.35
N THR A 266 -6.23 27.65 1.07
CA THR A 266 -6.85 26.46 0.49
C THR A 266 -5.95 25.95 -0.62
N TYR A 267 -5.69 24.65 -0.66
CA TYR A 267 -4.82 24.02 -1.66
C TYR A 267 -5.09 22.53 -1.79
N THR A 268 -4.60 21.93 -2.89
CA THR A 268 -4.47 20.48 -3.06
C THR A 268 -2.98 20.12 -3.04
N TYR A 269 -2.67 18.84 -2.78
CA TYR A 269 -1.29 18.37 -2.70
C TYR A 269 -1.10 17.03 -3.40
N SER A 270 0.16 16.62 -3.57
CA SER A 270 0.51 15.31 -4.11
C SER A 270 1.24 14.50 -3.03
N PRO A 271 0.66 13.41 -2.51
CA PRO A 271 1.33 12.53 -1.56
C PRO A 271 2.70 12.06 -2.05
N PHE A 272 2.83 11.81 -3.35
CA PHE A 272 4.12 11.56 -4.01
C PHE A 272 4.06 11.95 -5.49
N ILE A 273 5.25 12.24 -6.06
CA ILE A 273 5.43 12.69 -7.43
C ILE A 273 6.49 11.82 -8.11
N ASP A 274 6.23 11.40 -9.35
CA ASP A 274 7.15 10.65 -10.22
C ASP A 274 7.73 9.39 -9.55
N SER A 275 6.90 8.64 -8.82
CA SER A 275 7.29 7.37 -8.21
C SER A 275 7.71 6.35 -9.28
N GLU A 276 8.84 5.68 -9.04
CA GLU A 276 9.38 4.60 -9.87
C GLU A 276 9.03 3.20 -9.34
N HIS A 277 8.26 3.12 -8.24
CA HIS A 277 7.90 1.86 -7.58
C HIS A 277 6.81 1.11 -8.37
N VAL A 278 7.20 0.61 -9.52
CA VAL A 278 6.37 -0.18 -10.43
C VAL A 278 6.84 -1.64 -10.37
N GLN A 279 5.92 -2.58 -10.18
CA GLN A 279 6.17 -4.04 -10.08
C GLN A 279 7.08 -4.46 -8.92
N SER A 280 7.35 -3.57 -7.96
CA SER A 280 8.19 -3.90 -6.82
C SER A 280 7.36 -4.15 -5.57
N GLU A 281 7.89 -4.96 -4.66
CA GLU A 281 7.38 -5.06 -3.28
C GLU A 281 7.71 -3.80 -2.47
N GLN A 282 8.51 -2.89 -3.01
CA GLN A 282 8.76 -1.59 -2.42
C GLN A 282 7.52 -0.74 -2.50
N LEU A 283 7.15 -0.19 -1.37
CA LEU A 283 5.91 0.54 -1.22
C LEU A 283 6.21 2.03 -1.27
N ASN A 284 5.32 2.78 -1.90
CA ASN A 284 5.29 4.22 -1.70
C ASN A 284 5.07 4.56 -0.23
N PRO A 285 5.39 5.78 0.22
CA PRO A 285 5.00 6.24 1.54
C PRO A 285 3.50 6.06 1.76
N ILE A 286 3.12 5.60 2.95
CA ILE A 286 1.71 5.55 3.36
C ILE A 286 1.20 6.99 3.42
N PHE A 287 0.04 7.24 2.82
CA PHE A 287 -0.65 8.53 2.84
C PHE A 287 -2.08 8.31 3.36
N ASP A 288 -2.52 9.13 4.28
CA ASP A 288 -3.87 9.10 4.85
C ASP A 288 -4.35 7.67 5.19
N GLY A 289 -3.45 6.85 5.77
CA GLY A 289 -3.72 5.47 6.13
C GLY A 289 -3.81 4.48 4.95
N ILE A 290 -3.43 4.90 3.73
CA ILE A 290 -3.53 4.09 2.50
C ILE A 290 -2.14 3.75 1.99
N ASN A 291 -1.98 2.50 1.60
CA ASN A 291 -0.84 2.00 0.85
C ASN A 291 -1.25 1.69 -0.59
N ILE A 292 -0.41 2.06 -1.56
CA ILE A 292 -0.67 1.84 -2.98
C ILE A 292 0.44 1.00 -3.62
N THR A 293 0.04 -0.01 -4.36
CA THR A 293 0.92 -0.81 -5.21
C THR A 293 0.44 -0.72 -6.66
N VAL A 294 1.34 -0.36 -7.56
CA VAL A 294 1.09 -0.32 -8.99
C VAL A 294 1.77 -1.52 -9.63
N GLN A 295 1.01 -2.30 -10.40
CA GLN A 295 1.52 -3.44 -11.17
C GLN A 295 1.35 -3.13 -12.66
N ASP A 296 2.45 -2.67 -13.27
CA ASP A 296 2.48 -2.46 -14.72
C ASP A 296 2.67 -3.78 -15.47
N VAL A 297 2.31 -3.79 -16.73
CA VAL A 297 2.47 -4.94 -17.62
C VAL A 297 3.37 -4.57 -18.78
N VAL A 298 4.03 -5.57 -19.35
CA VAL A 298 4.76 -5.39 -20.61
C VAL A 298 3.78 -5.54 -21.76
N LEU A 299 3.87 -4.66 -22.76
CA LEU A 299 3.07 -4.78 -23.98
C LEU A 299 3.35 -6.13 -24.65
N ALA A 300 2.35 -6.97 -24.70
CA ALA A 300 2.44 -8.34 -25.22
C ALA A 300 1.06 -8.83 -25.67
N LEU A 301 1.05 -9.92 -26.44
CA LEU A 301 -0.18 -10.61 -26.77
C LEU A 301 -0.79 -11.24 -25.51
N ASP A 302 -2.06 -10.99 -25.27
CA ASP A 302 -2.84 -11.74 -24.29
C ASP A 302 -3.41 -13.00 -24.93
N GLN A 303 -2.68 -14.10 -24.77
CA GLN A 303 -3.10 -15.39 -25.33
C GLN A 303 -4.41 -15.92 -24.74
N SER A 304 -4.79 -15.47 -23.54
CA SER A 304 -5.99 -15.94 -22.85
C SER A 304 -7.27 -15.36 -23.46
N SER A 305 -7.19 -14.16 -23.99
CA SER A 305 -8.30 -13.47 -24.66
C SER A 305 -8.24 -13.56 -26.18
N THR A 306 -7.07 -13.92 -26.78
CA THR A 306 -6.92 -14.04 -28.23
C THR A 306 -7.57 -15.33 -28.76
N GLY A 307 -8.43 -15.21 -29.74
CA GLY A 307 -9.10 -16.35 -30.36
C GLY A 307 -10.46 -16.04 -30.95
N TRP A 308 -11.14 -17.08 -31.43
CA TRP A 308 -12.49 -16.94 -31.98
C TRP A 308 -13.50 -16.55 -30.91
N SER A 309 -14.39 -15.63 -31.22
CA SER A 309 -15.50 -15.28 -30.35
C SER A 309 -16.42 -16.51 -30.14
N SER A 310 -17.12 -16.54 -29.02
CA SER A 310 -18.01 -17.65 -28.66
C SER A 310 -19.18 -17.87 -29.65
N SER A 311 -19.49 -16.88 -30.49
CA SER A 311 -20.51 -16.95 -31.55
C SER A 311 -19.97 -17.43 -32.90
N SER A 312 -18.65 -17.46 -33.07
CA SER A 312 -17.99 -17.87 -34.31
C SER A 312 -18.05 -19.37 -34.50
N ARG A 313 -18.15 -19.79 -35.75
CA ARG A 313 -18.26 -21.19 -36.16
C ARG A 313 -16.99 -21.76 -36.78
N SER A 314 -16.09 -20.89 -37.22
CA SER A 314 -14.82 -21.29 -37.84
C SER A 314 -14.00 -22.15 -36.89
N ASN A 315 -13.34 -23.16 -37.43
CA ASN A 315 -12.38 -24.00 -36.73
C ASN A 315 -10.93 -23.78 -37.24
N TRP A 316 -10.72 -22.71 -37.98
CA TRP A 316 -9.37 -22.36 -38.41
C TRP A 316 -8.51 -21.95 -37.21
N ILE A 317 -7.24 -22.23 -37.32
CA ILE A 317 -6.24 -21.90 -36.26
C ILE A 317 -5.66 -20.55 -36.61
N GLY A 318 -5.90 -19.55 -35.76
CA GLY A 318 -5.25 -18.25 -35.86
C GLY A 318 -3.93 -18.25 -35.10
N ASP A 319 -2.87 -17.84 -35.76
CA ASP A 319 -1.55 -17.58 -35.16
C ASP A 319 -1.29 -16.08 -35.20
N VAL A 320 -0.92 -15.51 -34.04
CA VAL A 320 -0.68 -14.07 -33.90
C VAL A 320 0.66 -13.88 -33.22
N ILE A 321 1.53 -13.12 -33.86
CA ILE A 321 2.86 -12.83 -33.36
C ILE A 321 3.21 -11.35 -33.53
N PRO A 322 4.11 -10.78 -32.70
CA PRO A 322 4.71 -9.48 -32.98
C PRO A 322 5.48 -9.52 -34.28
N PHE A 323 5.35 -8.52 -35.13
CA PHE A 323 6.07 -8.48 -36.40
C PHE A 323 7.58 -8.37 -36.16
N ASN A 324 8.34 -9.33 -36.70
CA ASN A 324 9.79 -9.41 -36.54
C ASN A 324 10.52 -8.25 -37.25
N GLY A 325 11.33 -7.49 -36.49
CA GLY A 325 12.16 -6.39 -37.01
C GLY A 325 11.51 -5.01 -36.93
N ALA A 326 10.30 -4.91 -36.39
CA ALA A 326 9.75 -3.63 -35.99
C ALA A 326 10.52 -3.09 -34.77
N ASP A 327 10.79 -1.78 -34.75
CA ASP A 327 11.14 -1.09 -33.51
C ASP A 327 10.14 -1.51 -32.42
N GLN A 328 10.60 -1.74 -31.20
CA GLN A 328 9.84 -2.29 -30.07
C GLN A 328 8.63 -1.45 -29.62
N PHE A 329 8.23 -0.45 -30.38
CA PHE A 329 7.03 0.35 -30.13
C PHE A 329 5.81 -0.35 -30.72
N MET A 330 5.32 -1.35 -30.03
CA MET A 330 4.02 -1.90 -30.33
C MET A 330 2.93 -0.89 -29.98
N TYR A 331 1.89 -0.81 -30.81
CA TYR A 331 0.74 0.02 -30.51
C TYR A 331 -0.15 -0.69 -29.48
N PRO A 332 -0.57 -0.02 -28.40
CA PRO A 332 -1.36 -0.64 -27.36
C PRO A 332 -2.84 -0.72 -27.74
N GLY A 333 -3.22 -1.67 -28.59
CA GLY A 333 -4.58 -1.85 -29.07
C GLY A 333 -5.02 -3.32 -29.07
N ASP A 334 -6.31 -3.53 -28.89
CA ASP A 334 -6.98 -4.81 -29.15
C ASP A 334 -7.67 -4.74 -30.50
N TYR A 335 -7.71 -5.87 -31.20
CA TYR A 335 -8.26 -5.91 -32.53
C TYR A 335 -9.31 -7.01 -32.70
N GLU A 336 -10.29 -6.73 -33.57
CA GLU A 336 -11.22 -7.71 -34.11
C GLU A 336 -11.00 -7.87 -35.60
N ILE A 337 -10.85 -9.13 -36.03
CA ILE A 337 -10.88 -9.53 -37.44
C ILE A 337 -12.28 -10.04 -37.71
N ARG A 338 -13.07 -9.24 -38.42
CA ARG A 338 -14.49 -9.50 -38.72
C ARG A 338 -14.62 -10.05 -40.11
N PHE A 339 -15.12 -11.28 -40.25
CA PHE A 339 -15.25 -11.99 -41.52
C PHE A 339 -16.59 -11.77 -42.21
N PHE A 340 -16.54 -11.83 -43.54
CA PHE A 340 -17.69 -11.69 -44.44
C PHE A 340 -17.70 -12.79 -45.51
N ASP A 341 -18.87 -13.07 -46.12
CA ASP A 341 -19.00 -14.06 -47.19
C ASP A 341 -18.43 -13.57 -48.54
N GLU A 342 -18.35 -12.25 -48.70
CA GLU A 342 -17.80 -11.59 -49.90
C GLU A 342 -16.58 -10.75 -49.57
N ILE A 343 -15.87 -10.23 -50.56
CA ILE A 343 -14.76 -9.30 -50.35
C ILE A 343 -15.28 -8.08 -49.63
N ALA A 344 -14.70 -7.83 -48.46
CA ALA A 344 -15.10 -6.76 -47.55
C ALA A 344 -14.14 -5.56 -47.58
N ASP A 345 -12.84 -5.81 -47.90
CA ASP A 345 -11.85 -4.77 -47.90
C ASP A 345 -10.67 -5.10 -48.84
N THR A 346 -9.72 -4.19 -48.95
CA THR A 346 -8.50 -4.32 -49.76
C THR A 346 -7.32 -3.82 -48.97
N SER A 347 -6.27 -4.62 -48.87
CA SER A 347 -5.03 -4.25 -48.19
C SER A 347 -4.25 -3.20 -48.99
N SER A 348 -3.21 -2.64 -48.36
CA SER A 348 -2.29 -1.73 -49.01
C SER A 348 -0.90 -2.36 -49.25
N SER A 349 -0.05 -1.62 -49.95
CA SER A 349 1.38 -1.89 -50.09
C SER A 349 2.25 -1.05 -49.14
N ALA A 350 1.72 -0.55 -48.04
CA ALA A 350 2.40 0.39 -47.15
C ALA A 350 3.72 -0.14 -46.55
N LEU A 351 3.80 -1.44 -46.29
CA LEU A 351 5.01 -2.05 -45.76
C LEU A 351 6.17 -2.03 -46.74
N HIS A 352 5.92 -2.38 -48.01
CA HIS A 352 6.90 -2.33 -49.08
C HIS A 352 6.20 -2.34 -50.44
N SER A 353 6.70 -1.55 -51.41
CA SER A 353 6.10 -1.41 -52.75
C SER A 353 6.06 -2.71 -53.59
N SER A 354 6.79 -3.76 -53.17
CA SER A 354 6.70 -5.08 -53.82
C SER A 354 5.50 -5.89 -53.40
N PHE A 355 4.85 -5.56 -52.26
CA PHE A 355 3.59 -6.15 -51.88
C PHE A 355 2.47 -5.42 -52.63
N GLY A 356 1.66 -6.17 -53.34
CA GLY A 356 0.52 -5.61 -54.11
C GLY A 356 -0.65 -5.23 -53.17
N TYR A 357 -1.75 -4.90 -53.83
CA TYR A 357 -3.04 -4.79 -53.15
C TYR A 357 -3.72 -6.15 -53.18
N SER A 358 -4.05 -6.72 -52.04
CA SER A 358 -4.77 -7.99 -51.93
C SER A 358 -6.18 -7.75 -51.39
N ARG A 359 -7.17 -8.34 -52.05
CA ARG A 359 -8.58 -8.29 -51.63
C ARG A 359 -8.80 -9.28 -50.53
N MET A 360 -9.52 -8.89 -49.48
CA MET A 360 -9.76 -9.74 -48.32
C MET A 360 -11.26 -9.77 -47.96
N ASN A 361 -11.70 -10.90 -47.45
CA ASN A 361 -13.08 -11.10 -46.97
C ASN A 361 -13.24 -10.81 -45.49
N PHE A 362 -12.39 -9.98 -44.94
CA PHE A 362 -12.46 -9.50 -43.56
C PHE A 362 -12.10 -8.02 -43.48
N GLN A 363 -12.52 -7.42 -42.38
CA GLN A 363 -12.09 -6.10 -41.91
C GLN A 363 -11.32 -6.26 -40.60
N VAL A 364 -10.35 -5.38 -40.36
CA VAL A 364 -9.63 -5.29 -39.08
C VAL A 364 -10.09 -4.04 -38.35
N TRP A 365 -10.53 -4.22 -37.12
CA TRP A 365 -11.01 -3.14 -36.26
C TRP A 365 -10.11 -3.00 -35.04
N ASP A 366 -9.62 -1.78 -34.77
CA ASP A 366 -9.08 -1.45 -33.46
C ASP A 366 -10.26 -1.19 -32.51
N VAL A 367 -10.54 -2.14 -31.63
CA VAL A 367 -11.68 -2.04 -30.70
C VAL A 367 -11.35 -1.24 -29.46
N THR A 368 -10.08 -0.95 -29.20
CA THR A 368 -9.65 -0.08 -28.11
C THR A 368 -10.14 1.35 -28.32
N ILE A 369 -10.07 1.84 -29.56
CA ILE A 369 -10.54 3.16 -29.96
C ILE A 369 -11.82 3.12 -30.80
N GLY A 370 -12.34 1.93 -31.12
CA GLY A 370 -13.63 1.73 -31.77
C GLY A 370 -13.68 2.12 -33.24
N ARG A 371 -12.59 1.93 -34.01
CA ARG A 371 -12.55 2.22 -35.44
C ARG A 371 -12.09 1.06 -36.30
N GLU A 372 -12.56 1.00 -37.54
CA GLU A 372 -11.99 0.18 -38.60
C GLU A 372 -10.61 0.71 -38.98
N LEU A 373 -9.64 -0.17 -39.18
CA LEU A 373 -8.35 0.22 -39.76
C LEU A 373 -8.51 0.60 -41.21
N ALA A 374 -7.83 1.67 -41.61
CA ALA A 374 -7.82 2.11 -43.01
C ALA A 374 -7.04 1.14 -43.91
N GLN A 375 -7.26 1.21 -45.21
CA GLN A 375 -6.59 0.36 -46.18
C GLN A 375 -5.06 0.35 -46.03
N GLU A 376 -4.45 1.49 -45.76
CA GLU A 376 -3.01 1.63 -45.53
C GLU A 376 -2.51 1.01 -44.23
N GLU A 377 -3.39 0.69 -43.30
CA GLU A 377 -3.05 0.10 -41.99
C GLU A 377 -3.09 -1.42 -42.00
N VAL A 378 -3.42 -2.05 -43.13
CA VAL A 378 -3.37 -3.50 -43.30
C VAL A 378 -2.56 -3.86 -44.53
N THR A 379 -1.53 -4.71 -44.39
CA THR A 379 -0.73 -5.23 -45.49
C THR A 379 -0.82 -6.75 -45.54
N ILE A 380 -1.09 -7.32 -46.71
CA ILE A 380 -1.09 -8.78 -46.92
C ILE A 380 0.22 -9.16 -47.63
N ILE A 381 0.85 -10.21 -47.11
CA ILE A 381 1.95 -10.91 -47.76
C ILE A 381 1.42 -12.27 -48.23
N GLU A 382 1.25 -12.42 -49.52
CA GLU A 382 0.78 -13.68 -50.11
C GLU A 382 1.90 -14.74 -50.09
N GLU A 383 1.59 -15.89 -49.54
CA GLU A 383 2.51 -17.03 -49.41
C GLU A 383 2.11 -18.14 -50.40
N GLY A 384 2.79 -18.20 -51.54
CA GLY A 384 2.65 -19.31 -52.50
C GLY A 384 1.90 -19.05 -53.79
N ASP A 385 0.92 -18.19 -53.82
CA ASP A 385 0.29 -17.66 -55.04
C ASP A 385 0.34 -16.13 -55.03
N SER A 386 0.09 -15.52 -56.15
CA SER A 386 0.12 -14.05 -56.27
C SER A 386 -1.14 -13.63 -57.04
N ASP A 387 -2.30 -14.04 -56.53
CA ASP A 387 -3.56 -13.82 -57.19
C ASP A 387 -4.29 -12.56 -56.74
N SER A 388 -3.70 -11.82 -55.83
CA SER A 388 -4.26 -10.61 -55.19
C SER A 388 -5.57 -10.89 -54.42
N LEU A 389 -5.64 -12.06 -53.81
CA LEU A 389 -6.73 -12.48 -52.93
C LEU A 389 -6.17 -13.14 -51.68
N TRP A 390 -6.56 -12.65 -50.53
CA TRP A 390 -6.17 -13.28 -49.29
C TRP A 390 -6.74 -14.70 -49.16
N THR A 391 -5.89 -15.64 -48.81
CA THR A 391 -6.19 -17.05 -48.60
C THR A 391 -5.56 -17.58 -47.30
N PRO A 392 -6.01 -18.73 -46.71
CA PRO A 392 -5.36 -19.33 -45.56
C PRO A 392 -3.90 -19.65 -45.82
N GLY A 393 -3.04 -19.20 -44.89
CA GLY A 393 -1.59 -19.27 -45.01
C GLY A 393 -0.94 -17.93 -45.37
N ASP A 394 -1.69 -17.00 -45.92
CA ASP A 394 -1.18 -15.66 -46.16
C ASP A 394 -1.04 -14.90 -44.86
N ARG A 395 -0.03 -14.05 -44.77
CA ARG A 395 0.28 -13.26 -43.60
C ARG A 395 -0.35 -11.88 -43.70
N ALA A 396 -1.13 -11.54 -42.71
CA ALA A 396 -1.72 -10.20 -42.59
C ALA A 396 -0.99 -9.41 -41.52
N ILE A 397 -0.60 -8.19 -41.81
CA ILE A 397 0.19 -7.33 -40.94
C ILE A 397 -0.61 -6.08 -40.61
N ILE A 398 -0.81 -5.83 -39.33
CA ILE A 398 -1.41 -4.62 -38.80
C ILE A 398 -0.32 -3.53 -38.72
N MET A 399 -0.63 -2.38 -39.34
CA MET A 399 0.23 -1.20 -39.40
C MET A 399 -0.39 -0.07 -38.60
N GLU A 400 0.33 0.46 -37.63
CA GLU A 400 -0.16 1.51 -36.74
C GLU A 400 0.88 2.62 -36.52
N GLY A 401 0.39 3.80 -36.07
CA GLY A 401 1.23 4.93 -35.72
C GLY A 401 1.41 5.96 -36.85
N ASP A 402 2.10 7.02 -36.53
CA ASP A 402 2.49 8.07 -37.50
C ASP A 402 4.01 8.37 -37.35
N PRO A 403 4.86 7.93 -38.30
CA PRO A 403 4.52 7.16 -39.50
C PRO A 403 4.04 5.73 -39.22
N LEU A 404 3.26 5.14 -40.12
CA LEU A 404 2.79 3.77 -40.06
C LEU A 404 3.96 2.79 -39.93
N ARG A 405 3.86 1.88 -38.95
CA ARG A 405 4.85 0.84 -38.69
C ARG A 405 4.15 -0.51 -38.44
N PRO A 406 4.74 -1.62 -38.88
CA PRO A 406 4.18 -2.94 -38.63
C PRO A 406 4.20 -3.24 -37.12
N LYS A 407 3.09 -3.81 -36.60
CA LYS A 407 2.90 -4.13 -35.19
C LYS A 407 2.68 -5.61 -34.97
N TRP A 408 1.58 -6.10 -35.46
CA TRP A 408 1.15 -7.48 -35.29
C TRP A 408 1.06 -8.15 -36.64
N GLU A 409 1.41 -9.42 -36.67
CA GLU A 409 1.22 -10.31 -37.79
C GLU A 409 0.24 -11.39 -37.35
N PHE A 410 -0.76 -11.67 -38.20
CA PHE A 410 -1.65 -12.79 -37.98
C PHE A 410 -1.78 -13.63 -39.25
N THR A 411 -1.92 -14.95 -39.06
CA THR A 411 -2.08 -15.93 -40.11
C THR A 411 -3.14 -16.94 -39.69
N PHE A 412 -3.96 -17.38 -40.62
CA PHE A 412 -4.93 -18.44 -40.36
C PHE A 412 -4.55 -19.70 -41.12
N PHE A 413 -4.58 -20.83 -40.43
CA PHE A 413 -4.32 -22.14 -40.97
C PHE A 413 -5.57 -23.00 -40.90
N GLN A 414 -5.77 -23.87 -41.91
CA GLN A 414 -6.77 -24.90 -41.84
C GLN A 414 -6.35 -25.99 -40.86
N PRO A 415 -7.29 -26.64 -40.12
CA PRO A 415 -6.94 -27.73 -39.25
C PRO A 415 -6.33 -28.90 -40.03
N GLU A 416 -5.25 -29.49 -39.48
CA GLU A 416 -4.57 -30.62 -40.13
C GLU A 416 -5.45 -31.90 -40.21
N PHE A 417 -6.43 -32.04 -39.33
CA PHE A 417 -7.31 -33.23 -39.23
C PHE A 417 -8.77 -32.80 -39.06
N GLY A 418 -9.67 -33.52 -39.70
CA GLY A 418 -11.12 -33.30 -39.63
C GLY A 418 -11.67 -32.40 -40.72
N ASP A 419 -12.97 -32.07 -40.59
CA ASP A 419 -13.63 -31.15 -41.52
C ASP A 419 -13.19 -29.72 -41.32
N THR A 420 -12.89 -29.02 -42.38
CA THR A 420 -12.55 -27.61 -42.35
C THR A 420 -13.82 -26.76 -42.44
N ILE A 421 -13.95 -25.81 -41.49
CA ILE A 421 -15.06 -24.85 -41.42
C ILE A 421 -14.46 -23.46 -41.61
N PRO A 422 -14.51 -22.91 -42.83
CA PRO A 422 -13.97 -21.56 -43.06
C PRO A 422 -14.79 -20.50 -42.33
N PRO A 423 -14.19 -19.35 -42.02
CA PRO A 423 -14.91 -18.23 -41.44
C PRO A 423 -15.94 -17.67 -42.46
N VAL A 424 -17.09 -17.29 -41.95
CA VAL A 424 -18.20 -16.72 -42.70
C VAL A 424 -18.66 -15.40 -42.10
N ASN A 425 -19.58 -14.73 -42.76
CA ASN A 425 -20.15 -13.47 -42.28
C ASN A 425 -20.66 -13.59 -40.84
N GLY A 426 -20.10 -12.71 -39.97
CA GLY A 426 -20.39 -12.64 -38.55
C GLY A 426 -19.42 -13.41 -37.65
N ASP A 427 -18.48 -14.19 -38.20
CA ASP A 427 -17.39 -14.75 -37.42
C ASP A 427 -16.37 -13.66 -37.08
N VAL A 428 -15.87 -13.65 -35.84
CA VAL A 428 -14.96 -12.66 -35.33
C VAL A 428 -13.81 -13.37 -34.61
N PHE A 429 -12.58 -13.03 -35.02
CA PHE A 429 -11.37 -13.44 -34.30
C PHE A 429 -10.83 -12.24 -33.55
N PHE A 430 -10.65 -12.38 -32.23
CA PHE A 430 -10.18 -11.33 -31.35
C PHE A 430 -8.66 -11.46 -31.10
N ILE A 431 -7.97 -10.35 -31.13
CA ILE A 431 -6.56 -10.22 -30.74
C ILE A 431 -6.51 -9.31 -29.52
N GLY A 432 -6.25 -9.88 -28.34
CA GLY A 432 -6.12 -9.16 -27.09
C GLY A 432 -4.66 -8.84 -26.76
N THR A 433 -4.43 -7.71 -26.13
CA THR A 433 -3.08 -7.29 -25.71
C THR A 433 -3.02 -6.88 -24.24
N HIS A 434 -1.90 -7.19 -23.58
CA HIS A 434 -1.54 -6.55 -22.34
C HIS A 434 -0.99 -5.17 -22.64
N ARG A 435 -1.57 -4.13 -22.07
CA ARG A 435 -1.21 -2.74 -22.33
C ARG A 435 -0.66 -2.08 -21.05
N PRO A 436 0.62 -1.63 -21.08
CA PRO A 436 1.22 -0.90 -19.95
C PRO A 436 0.52 0.43 -19.70
N PHE A 437 0.81 1.05 -18.57
CA PHE A 437 0.38 2.41 -18.31
C PHE A 437 1.05 3.39 -19.27
N ALA A 438 0.27 4.33 -19.77
CA ALA A 438 0.67 5.39 -20.68
C ALA A 438 0.30 6.76 -20.09
N ALA A 439 0.85 7.82 -20.67
CA ALA A 439 0.55 9.19 -20.24
C ALA A 439 -0.92 9.60 -20.42
N SER A 440 -1.67 8.84 -21.22
CA SER A 440 -3.12 9.02 -21.40
C SER A 440 -3.95 8.40 -20.29
N ASP A 441 -3.36 7.49 -19.50
CA ASP A 441 -4.08 6.79 -18.44
C ASP A 441 -4.25 7.69 -17.21
N THR A 442 -5.43 7.63 -16.64
CA THR A 442 -5.78 8.27 -15.39
C THR A 442 -6.64 7.32 -14.57
N MET A 443 -6.27 7.13 -13.30
CA MET A 443 -7.05 6.35 -12.35
C MET A 443 -7.57 7.25 -11.25
N ILE A 444 -8.81 7.05 -10.83
CA ILE A 444 -9.45 7.84 -9.76
C ILE A 444 -10.07 6.89 -8.75
N PHE A 445 -9.93 7.20 -7.47
CA PHE A 445 -10.64 6.53 -6.39
C PHE A 445 -11.01 7.54 -5.30
N SER A 446 -11.98 7.19 -4.49
CA SER A 446 -12.37 7.97 -3.32
C SER A 446 -12.44 7.10 -2.06
N THR A 447 -12.54 7.74 -0.91
CA THR A 447 -12.46 7.09 0.40
C THR A 447 -13.73 7.31 1.23
N ILE A 448 -13.94 6.42 2.19
CA ILE A 448 -14.97 6.52 3.21
C ILE A 448 -14.26 6.41 4.56
N ALA A 449 -14.44 7.41 5.42
CA ALA A 449 -13.87 7.40 6.77
C ALA A 449 -14.42 6.26 7.62
N SER A 450 -13.71 5.95 8.69
CA SER A 450 -14.24 5.08 9.74
C SER A 450 -15.50 5.69 10.35
N ASP A 451 -16.48 4.85 10.70
CA ASP A 451 -17.78 5.25 11.21
C ASP A 451 -18.27 4.32 12.32
N TYR A 452 -19.31 4.74 13.00
CA TYR A 452 -19.98 3.97 14.04
C TYR A 452 -21.37 3.50 13.61
N ASN A 453 -21.60 2.19 13.63
CA ASN A 453 -22.90 1.60 13.33
C ASN A 453 -23.54 1.00 14.58
N SER A 454 -24.64 1.61 15.04
CA SER A 454 -25.34 1.20 16.25
C SER A 454 -25.97 -0.20 16.18
N ASN A 455 -26.43 -0.62 14.99
CA ASN A 455 -26.98 -1.98 14.82
C ASN A 455 -25.89 -3.03 14.89
N THR A 456 -24.72 -2.76 14.31
CA THR A 456 -23.54 -3.60 14.42
C THR A 456 -23.08 -3.68 15.88
N ALA A 457 -23.05 -2.55 16.59
CA ALA A 457 -22.67 -2.49 18.00
C ALA A 457 -23.53 -3.41 18.88
N GLN A 458 -24.86 -3.40 18.69
CA GLN A 458 -25.77 -4.29 19.42
C GLN A 458 -25.49 -5.77 19.15
N ASN A 459 -25.23 -6.12 17.90
CA ASN A 459 -24.94 -7.50 17.49
C ASN A 459 -23.58 -7.99 18.01
N GLU A 460 -22.63 -7.07 18.19
CA GLU A 460 -21.26 -7.35 18.62
C GLU A 460 -21.07 -7.38 20.13
N LEU A 461 -22.04 -6.97 20.93
CA LEU A 461 -21.98 -7.09 22.41
C LEU A 461 -21.60 -8.50 22.87
N LYS A 462 -21.95 -9.54 22.10
CA LYS A 462 -21.56 -10.93 22.36
C LYS A 462 -20.05 -11.15 22.33
N ASN A 463 -19.29 -10.33 21.61
CA ASN A 463 -17.84 -10.44 21.44
C ASN A 463 -17.06 -9.84 22.63
N ILE A 464 -17.73 -9.12 23.52
CA ILE A 464 -17.10 -8.59 24.72
C ILE A 464 -16.50 -9.74 25.51
N SER A 465 -15.21 -9.65 25.77
CA SER A 465 -14.42 -10.68 26.43
C SER A 465 -13.41 -10.10 27.42
N VAL A 466 -12.99 -10.94 28.35
CA VAL A 466 -11.94 -10.62 29.35
C VAL A 466 -10.67 -11.36 28.95
N VAL A 467 -9.54 -10.68 28.91
CA VAL A 467 -8.24 -11.27 28.55
C VAL A 467 -7.18 -10.86 29.57
N PRO A 468 -6.42 -11.83 30.12
CA PRO A 468 -6.59 -13.27 29.98
C PRO A 468 -7.76 -13.79 30.79
N ASN A 469 -8.37 -14.87 30.34
CA ASN A 469 -9.39 -15.59 31.13
C ASN A 469 -9.21 -17.11 30.94
N PRO A 470 -8.80 -17.86 31.98
CA PRO A 470 -8.57 -17.38 33.34
C PRO A 470 -7.32 -16.48 33.46
N TYR A 471 -7.35 -15.54 34.41
CA TYR A 471 -6.15 -14.87 34.87
C TYR A 471 -5.37 -15.82 35.80
N VAL A 472 -4.14 -16.13 35.44
CA VAL A 472 -3.23 -16.96 36.23
C VAL A 472 -2.11 -16.06 36.76
N VAL A 473 -1.64 -16.33 37.96
CA VAL A 473 -0.76 -15.49 38.81
C VAL A 473 0.49 -14.88 38.11
N THR A 474 0.88 -15.38 36.96
CA THR A 474 1.88 -14.77 36.08
C THR A 474 1.33 -14.69 34.66
N ASN A 475 1.26 -13.49 34.10
CA ASN A 475 0.68 -13.24 32.79
C ASN A 475 1.70 -12.56 31.89
N VAL A 476 1.76 -12.97 30.65
CA VAL A 476 2.61 -12.35 29.60
C VAL A 476 2.30 -10.87 29.33
N LEU A 477 1.11 -10.39 29.74
CA LEU A 477 0.69 -8.99 29.63
C LEU A 477 1.21 -8.11 30.78
N GLU A 478 1.80 -8.69 31.81
CA GLU A 478 2.35 -7.95 32.94
C GLU A 478 3.77 -7.50 32.65
N GLN A 479 3.99 -6.19 32.67
CA GLN A 479 5.33 -5.65 32.56
C GLN A 479 6.13 -5.96 33.83
N LEU A 480 7.35 -6.44 33.64
CA LEU A 480 8.32 -6.55 34.73
C LEU A 480 8.61 -5.17 35.31
N ASP A 481 8.63 -5.03 36.61
CA ASP A 481 9.13 -3.82 37.28
C ASP A 481 10.64 -3.72 37.02
N LEU A 482 11.08 -2.69 36.31
CA LEU A 482 12.49 -2.48 35.93
C LEU A 482 13.41 -2.18 37.11
N GLN A 483 12.85 -1.71 38.23
CA GLN A 483 13.64 -1.41 39.46
C GLN A 483 13.73 -2.60 40.40
N ASN A 484 12.79 -3.52 40.32
CA ASN A 484 12.68 -4.63 41.28
C ASN A 484 12.38 -5.92 40.52
N HIS A 485 13.41 -6.56 39.94
CA HIS A 485 13.28 -7.85 39.26
C HIS A 485 12.66 -8.99 40.11
N GLN A 486 12.41 -8.73 41.38
CA GLN A 486 11.76 -9.65 42.30
C GLN A 486 10.30 -9.29 42.55
N ASP A 487 9.86 -8.09 42.18
CA ASP A 487 8.44 -7.71 42.33
C ASP A 487 7.66 -8.10 41.07
N ARG A 488 6.47 -8.59 41.30
CA ARG A 488 5.55 -8.91 40.21
C ARG A 488 5.10 -7.62 39.57
N GLY A 489 5.14 -7.54 38.25
CA GLY A 489 4.56 -6.44 37.52
C GLY A 489 3.09 -6.18 37.86
N SER A 490 2.58 -5.01 37.53
CA SER A 490 1.20 -4.64 37.83
C SER A 490 0.21 -5.67 37.27
N ARG A 491 -0.60 -6.28 38.14
CA ARG A 491 -1.66 -7.21 37.72
C ARG A 491 -2.64 -6.50 36.82
N LYS A 492 -2.95 -7.09 35.66
CA LYS A 492 -3.89 -6.48 34.71
C LYS A 492 -4.71 -7.54 33.99
N ILE A 493 -5.99 -7.23 33.83
CA ILE A 493 -6.86 -7.87 32.84
C ILE A 493 -7.45 -6.78 31.97
N TYR A 494 -7.85 -7.16 30.77
CA TYR A 494 -8.46 -6.25 29.81
C TYR A 494 -9.85 -6.75 29.45
N PHE A 495 -10.80 -5.81 29.41
CA PHE A 495 -12.09 -6.00 28.78
C PHE A 495 -11.95 -5.50 27.33
N ASN A 496 -12.22 -6.35 26.35
CA ASN A 496 -12.07 -6.09 24.93
C ASN A 496 -13.41 -6.02 24.22
N HIS A 497 -13.47 -5.32 23.10
CA HIS A 497 -14.67 -5.09 22.29
C HIS A 497 -15.79 -4.40 23.04
N LEU A 498 -15.44 -3.43 23.89
CA LEU A 498 -16.42 -2.62 24.61
C LEU A 498 -17.06 -1.60 23.66
N PRO A 499 -18.33 -1.21 23.90
CA PRO A 499 -18.89 -0.01 23.31
C PRO A 499 -18.11 1.24 23.73
N MET A 500 -18.10 2.29 22.90
CA MET A 500 -17.38 3.56 23.18
C MET A 500 -17.69 4.12 24.58
N GLN A 501 -18.96 4.03 25.00
CA GLN A 501 -19.41 4.47 26.32
C GLN A 501 -20.15 3.33 27.03
N CYS A 502 -19.59 2.87 28.14
CA CYS A 502 -20.23 1.85 28.95
C CYS A 502 -19.72 1.86 30.39
N THR A 503 -20.49 1.21 31.27
CA THR A 503 -20.12 0.94 32.65
C THR A 503 -19.94 -0.55 32.83
N ILE A 504 -18.82 -0.98 33.43
CA ILE A 504 -18.51 -2.38 33.72
C ILE A 504 -18.63 -2.58 35.22
N SER A 505 -19.65 -3.29 35.70
CA SER A 505 -19.84 -3.62 37.08
C SER A 505 -19.43 -5.07 37.36
N ILE A 506 -18.57 -5.28 38.35
CA ILE A 506 -17.98 -6.58 38.66
C ILE A 506 -18.54 -7.07 39.98
N TYR A 507 -18.92 -8.34 40.03
CA TYR A 507 -19.56 -9.00 41.19
C TYR A 507 -18.93 -10.34 41.52
N THR A 508 -19.00 -10.72 42.76
CA THR A 508 -18.77 -12.13 43.18
C THR A 508 -19.91 -13.01 42.66
N VAL A 509 -19.74 -14.34 42.72
CA VAL A 509 -20.83 -15.29 42.38
C VAL A 509 -22.00 -15.23 43.34
N SER A 510 -21.80 -14.67 44.56
CA SER A 510 -22.87 -14.41 45.56
C SER A 510 -23.62 -13.11 45.29
N GLY A 511 -23.17 -12.28 44.36
CA GLY A 511 -23.80 -11.02 43.99
C GLY A 511 -23.24 -9.78 44.72
N ASP A 512 -22.15 -9.95 45.49
CA ASP A 512 -21.52 -8.80 46.15
C ASP A 512 -20.76 -7.93 45.13
N HIS A 513 -20.99 -6.63 45.16
CA HIS A 513 -20.34 -5.69 44.29
C HIS A 513 -18.86 -5.49 44.63
N VAL A 514 -17.98 -5.73 43.67
CA VAL A 514 -16.51 -5.70 43.80
C VAL A 514 -15.93 -4.37 43.30
N GLN A 515 -16.25 -3.97 42.07
CA GLN A 515 -15.70 -2.79 41.41
C GLN A 515 -16.61 -2.32 40.30
N THR A 516 -16.51 -1.04 39.98
CA THR A 516 -17.12 -0.44 38.76
C THR A 516 -16.06 0.31 37.96
N LEU A 517 -15.97 0.02 36.68
CA LEU A 517 -15.12 0.73 35.73
C LEU A 517 -16.01 1.53 34.78
N ASN A 518 -15.59 2.73 34.47
CA ASN A 518 -16.25 3.58 33.46
C ASN A 518 -15.37 3.64 32.22
N HIS A 519 -15.93 3.27 31.08
CA HIS A 519 -15.27 3.33 29.78
C HIS A 519 -15.93 4.41 28.94
N ASP A 520 -15.14 5.39 28.53
CA ASP A 520 -15.56 6.51 27.68
C ASP A 520 -14.38 6.86 26.77
N THR A 521 -14.42 6.39 25.53
CA THR A 521 -13.30 6.45 24.58
C THR A 521 -13.80 6.68 23.16
N GLU A 522 -12.86 6.91 22.25
CA GLU A 522 -13.11 6.97 20.82
C GLU A 522 -13.42 5.58 20.23
N MET A 523 -14.00 5.55 19.01
CA MET A 523 -14.48 4.32 18.37
C MET A 523 -13.37 3.30 18.06
N ASN A 524 -12.13 3.73 17.93
CA ASN A 524 -10.98 2.86 17.70
C ASN A 524 -10.42 2.22 18.98
N ASN A 525 -11.00 2.50 20.14
CA ASN A 525 -10.56 1.97 21.42
C ASN A 525 -11.71 1.32 22.19
N GLY A 526 -11.95 0.06 21.95
CA GLY A 526 -12.90 -0.79 22.71
C GLY A 526 -12.24 -1.58 23.84
N GLN A 527 -11.19 -1.05 24.47
CA GLN A 527 -10.47 -1.78 25.51
C GLN A 527 -10.41 -0.98 26.82
N GLU A 528 -10.74 -1.64 27.94
CA GLU A 528 -10.57 -1.09 29.29
C GLU A 528 -9.74 -2.04 30.13
N HIS A 529 -8.78 -1.51 30.87
CA HIS A 529 -7.94 -2.32 31.77
C HIS A 529 -8.39 -2.22 33.21
N TRP A 530 -8.16 -3.29 33.97
CA TRP A 530 -8.39 -3.31 35.39
C TRP A 530 -7.22 -4.00 36.14
N ASP A 531 -6.75 -3.37 37.18
CA ASP A 531 -5.61 -3.79 38.01
C ASP A 531 -5.94 -4.89 39.04
N LEU A 532 -7.14 -5.47 38.98
CA LEU A 532 -7.63 -6.49 39.91
C LEU A 532 -7.68 -6.00 41.37
N THR A 533 -8.01 -4.74 41.58
CA THR A 533 -8.27 -4.18 42.90
C THR A 533 -9.78 -3.98 43.12
N THR A 534 -10.24 -4.19 44.35
CA THR A 534 -11.62 -3.90 44.75
C THR A 534 -11.83 -2.39 44.89
N LYS A 535 -13.09 -1.95 45.01
CA LYS A 535 -13.45 -0.54 45.27
C LYS A 535 -12.81 0.04 46.53
N ASP A 536 -12.40 -0.85 47.48
CA ASP A 536 -11.74 -0.46 48.72
C ASP A 536 -10.20 -0.63 48.65
N ASN A 537 -9.64 -0.72 47.44
CA ASN A 537 -8.21 -0.87 47.11
C ASN A 537 -7.54 -2.15 47.69
N PHE A 538 -8.31 -3.21 47.89
CA PHE A 538 -7.75 -4.50 48.27
C PHE A 538 -7.51 -5.38 47.04
N PRO A 539 -6.43 -6.19 47.01
CA PRO A 539 -6.20 -7.16 45.95
C PRO A 539 -7.38 -8.14 45.83
N LEU A 540 -7.76 -8.44 44.60
CA LEU A 540 -8.85 -9.39 44.31
C LEU A 540 -8.47 -10.81 44.77
N ALA A 541 -9.39 -11.50 45.40
CA ALA A 541 -9.24 -12.90 45.81
C ALA A 541 -9.33 -13.85 44.59
N PHE A 542 -8.79 -15.07 44.76
CA PHE A 542 -8.96 -16.11 43.73
C PHE A 542 -10.41 -16.58 43.72
N GLY A 543 -10.96 -16.77 42.51
CA GLY A 543 -12.35 -17.17 42.37
C GLY A 543 -12.91 -16.88 40.98
N VAL A 544 -14.20 -17.13 40.82
CA VAL A 544 -14.96 -16.78 39.62
C VAL A 544 -15.74 -15.49 39.90
N TYR A 545 -15.73 -14.59 38.94
CA TYR A 545 -16.40 -13.31 39.00
C TYR A 545 -17.35 -13.14 37.83
N ILE A 546 -18.41 -12.38 38.06
CA ILE A 546 -19.40 -12.00 37.05
C ILE A 546 -19.16 -10.53 36.71
N TYR A 547 -19.15 -10.20 35.44
CA TYR A 547 -19.17 -8.81 34.98
C TYR A 547 -20.47 -8.50 34.25
N HIS A 548 -20.93 -7.28 34.42
CA HIS A 548 -22.08 -6.71 33.72
C HIS A 548 -21.63 -5.43 33.02
N VAL A 549 -21.67 -5.44 31.70
CA VAL A 549 -21.46 -4.24 30.88
C VAL A 549 -22.81 -3.66 30.55
N ASN A 550 -22.99 -2.39 30.87
CA ASN A 550 -24.18 -1.62 30.53
C ASN A 550 -23.77 -0.45 29.63
N ALA A 551 -24.23 -0.44 28.38
CA ALA A 551 -23.97 0.59 27.37
C ALA A 551 -25.28 1.27 26.98
N PRO A 552 -25.56 2.49 27.46
CA PRO A 552 -26.77 3.22 27.17
C PRO A 552 -26.99 3.39 25.66
N GLY A 553 -28.16 3.01 25.15
CA GLY A 553 -28.49 3.09 23.73
C GLY A 553 -27.96 1.93 22.85
N VAL A 554 -27.05 1.10 23.37
CA VAL A 554 -26.51 -0.07 22.66
C VAL A 554 -27.09 -1.36 23.24
N GLY A 555 -26.99 -1.55 24.57
CA GLY A 555 -27.51 -2.74 25.24
C GLY A 555 -26.66 -3.17 26.43
N GLU A 556 -26.86 -4.42 26.85
CA GLU A 556 -26.21 -4.98 28.02
C GLU A 556 -25.56 -6.35 27.72
N LYS A 557 -24.46 -6.66 28.41
CA LYS A 557 -23.77 -7.95 28.34
C LYS A 557 -23.38 -8.41 29.73
N ILE A 558 -23.73 -9.66 30.05
CA ILE A 558 -23.24 -10.35 31.24
C ILE A 558 -22.27 -11.45 30.83
N GLY A 559 -21.16 -11.52 31.51
CA GLY A 559 -20.16 -12.56 31.31
C GLY A 559 -19.46 -12.96 32.60
N ARG A 560 -18.48 -13.84 32.52
CA ARG A 560 -17.72 -14.33 33.67
C ARG A 560 -16.23 -14.47 33.34
N PHE A 561 -15.39 -14.30 34.32
CA PHE A 561 -13.97 -14.59 34.25
C PHE A 561 -13.50 -15.26 35.55
N ALA A 562 -12.33 -15.89 35.50
CA ALA A 562 -11.74 -16.56 36.65
C ALA A 562 -10.36 -15.99 36.96
N VAL A 563 -10.08 -15.86 38.26
CA VAL A 563 -8.76 -15.53 38.81
C VAL A 563 -8.24 -16.76 39.54
N ILE A 564 -7.13 -17.30 39.07
CA ILE A 564 -6.52 -18.55 39.58
C ILE A 564 -5.14 -18.23 40.15
N LYS A 565 -4.76 -18.97 41.18
CA LYS A 565 -3.46 -18.83 41.83
C LYS A 565 -2.35 -19.54 41.08
#